data_5c7f9c62542605bbe3daa3e4c0df74eb
#
_entry.id   5c7f9c62542605bbe3daa3e4c0df74eb
#
_cell.length_a   1.000
_cell.length_b   1.000
_cell.length_c   1.000
_cell.angle_alpha   90.00
_cell.angle_beta   90.00
_cell.angle_gamma   90.00
#
_symmetry.space_group_name_H-M   'P 1'
#
loop_
_entity.id
_entity.type
_entity.pdbx_description
1 polymer ?
#
loop_
_entity_poly.entity_id
_entity_poly.type
_entity_poly.pdbx_seq_one_letter_code
_entity_poly.pdbx_strand_id
1 'polypeptide(L)'
;MFEHKAFMHFIDACHEKKHDIVSLTIVETEGSTYQKQGTTMLVSSSHEMMGVLSGGCIEDALVHCCDEVLKNGYGKLVTHDLRLPDDSKESWEEGVGCNGLIKVWLEPFYYSNNYGVLGEALSYAKKGIPTTLHRSLKGGSKSSPTLSTKTLHVKMVYDEATYILSQPIHPTFKVLVLGVGLAVQAFVDMANILGWQTYVCDTRHENLNAIVHADQRVLLGSFRDIDTLIQKERFDACAIMSHEFKSDSYYVQALMNEAIDYVGLLGSKERTHKILQFLGDKVTLDERFHAPIGLSIGAQTPQSIALAICAEIEAVKNKKEKKSHA
;
A
#
# COMPACT_ATOMS: atom_id res chain seq x y z
N MET A 1 3.48 0.78 -4.52
CA MET A 1 3.56 -0.70 -4.58
C MET A 1 4.33 -1.29 -3.39
N PHE A 2 5.53 -0.81 -3.05
CA PHE A 2 6.23 -1.27 -1.80
C PHE A 2 5.48 -0.90 -0.50
N GLU A 3 4.49 -0.02 -0.55
CA GLU A 3 3.58 0.28 0.56
C GLU A 3 2.61 -0.87 0.88
N HIS A 4 2.43 -1.83 -0.04
CA HIS A 4 1.56 -2.97 0.18
C HIS A 4 2.25 -3.97 1.10
N LYS A 5 1.65 -4.31 2.23
CA LYS A 5 2.26 -5.19 3.24
C LYS A 5 2.70 -6.56 2.72
N ALA A 6 2.06 -7.07 1.64
CA ALA A 6 2.46 -8.32 1.02
C ALA A 6 3.90 -8.29 0.46
N PHE A 7 4.36 -7.13 -0.05
CA PHE A 7 5.74 -6.97 -0.48
C PHE A 7 6.72 -7.05 0.70
N MET A 8 6.35 -6.42 1.82
CA MET A 8 7.15 -6.47 3.05
C MET A 8 7.25 -7.91 3.58
N HIS A 9 6.12 -8.62 3.64
CA HIS A 9 6.08 -10.02 4.06
C HIS A 9 6.89 -10.94 3.14
N PHE A 10 6.83 -10.71 1.82
CA PHE A 10 7.63 -11.48 0.86
C PHE A 10 9.13 -11.29 1.10
N ILE A 11 9.58 -10.04 1.29
CA ILE A 11 10.99 -9.75 1.55
C ILE A 11 11.44 -10.31 2.90
N ASP A 12 10.60 -10.20 3.95
CA ASP A 12 10.89 -10.79 5.26
C ASP A 12 11.00 -12.33 5.15
N ALA A 13 10.10 -12.98 4.41
CA ALA A 13 10.16 -14.43 4.15
C ALA A 13 11.41 -14.84 3.35
N CYS A 14 11.79 -14.04 2.35
CA CYS A 14 13.05 -14.26 1.62
C CYS A 14 14.26 -14.12 2.55
N HIS A 15 14.23 -13.15 3.46
CA HIS A 15 15.29 -12.96 4.44
C HIS A 15 15.43 -14.16 5.39
N GLU A 16 14.32 -14.69 5.91
CA GLU A 16 14.30 -15.88 6.75
C GLU A 16 14.86 -17.13 6.03
N LYS A 17 14.53 -17.28 4.73
CA LYS A 17 15.01 -18.37 3.87
C LYS A 17 16.41 -18.14 3.32
N LYS A 18 17.04 -16.98 3.57
CA LYS A 18 18.33 -16.55 3.02
C LYS A 18 18.35 -16.49 1.48
N HIS A 19 17.26 -16.08 0.88
CA HIS A 19 17.14 -15.93 -0.56
C HIS A 19 17.54 -14.53 -1.00
N ASP A 20 18.24 -14.44 -2.12
CA ASP A 20 18.45 -13.20 -2.85
C ASP A 20 17.17 -12.80 -3.57
N ILE A 21 17.05 -11.54 -3.95
CA ILE A 21 15.87 -10.98 -4.61
C ILE A 21 16.28 -10.19 -5.84
N VAL A 22 15.51 -10.29 -6.91
CA VAL A 22 15.56 -9.37 -8.04
C VAL A 22 14.28 -8.53 -8.03
N SER A 23 14.42 -7.21 -8.10
CA SER A 23 13.28 -6.33 -8.37
C SER A 23 13.16 -6.05 -9.86
N LEU A 24 11.96 -6.23 -10.40
CA LEU A 24 11.62 -6.01 -11.79
C LEU A 24 10.66 -4.83 -11.83
N THR A 25 11.11 -3.70 -12.38
CA THR A 25 10.31 -2.46 -12.39
C THR A 25 10.05 -2.01 -13.82
N ILE A 26 8.78 -1.79 -14.18
CA ILE A 26 8.43 -1.18 -15.47
C ILE A 26 8.92 0.27 -15.47
N VAL A 27 9.87 0.59 -16.33
CA VAL A 27 10.45 1.94 -16.43
C VAL A 27 9.86 2.76 -17.57
N GLU A 28 9.31 2.07 -18.58
CA GLU A 28 8.70 2.74 -19.74
C GLU A 28 7.60 1.84 -20.33
N THR A 29 6.54 2.45 -20.83
CA THR A 29 5.45 1.77 -21.55
C THR A 29 5.02 2.58 -22.76
N GLU A 30 4.78 1.92 -23.90
CA GLU A 30 4.16 2.49 -25.08
C GLU A 30 2.93 1.66 -25.46
N GLY A 31 1.90 2.30 -25.97
CA GLY A 31 0.66 1.64 -26.42
C GLY A 31 -0.17 1.05 -25.25
N SER A 32 -0.91 -0.01 -25.55
CA SER A 32 -1.80 -0.68 -24.56
C SER A 32 -1.03 -1.74 -23.78
N THR A 33 -0.81 -1.48 -22.48
CA THR A 33 -0.10 -2.38 -21.57
C THR A 33 -0.96 -2.75 -20.37
N TYR A 34 -0.80 -3.98 -19.86
CA TYR A 34 -1.53 -4.47 -18.69
C TYR A 34 -1.25 -3.62 -17.44
N GLN A 35 0.02 -3.35 -17.19
CA GLN A 35 0.47 -2.51 -16.07
C GLN A 35 1.13 -1.23 -16.59
N LYS A 36 1.27 -0.26 -15.69
CA LYS A 36 1.85 1.06 -15.99
C LYS A 36 3.27 1.18 -15.46
N GLN A 37 3.98 2.21 -15.94
CA GLN A 37 5.27 2.63 -15.42
C GLN A 37 5.22 2.74 -13.88
N GLY A 38 6.26 2.24 -13.20
CA GLY A 38 6.37 2.18 -11.75
C GLY A 38 5.88 0.89 -11.12
N THR A 39 5.16 0.04 -11.88
CA THR A 39 4.79 -1.28 -11.37
C THR A 39 6.05 -2.12 -11.15
N THR A 40 6.12 -2.74 -9.98
CA THR A 40 7.27 -3.56 -9.57
C THR A 40 6.79 -4.96 -9.21
N MET A 41 7.55 -5.97 -9.62
CA MET A 41 7.46 -7.36 -9.22
C MET A 41 8.77 -7.74 -8.51
N LEU A 42 8.71 -8.63 -7.55
CA LEU A 42 9.88 -9.23 -6.91
C LEU A 42 9.96 -10.70 -7.26
N VAL A 43 11.17 -11.18 -7.51
CA VAL A 43 11.47 -12.59 -7.75
C VAL A 43 12.59 -13.00 -6.81
N SER A 44 12.39 -14.08 -6.05
CA SER A 44 13.43 -14.66 -5.19
C SER A 44 14.39 -15.54 -5.98
N SER A 45 15.55 -15.85 -5.41
CA SER A 45 16.51 -16.82 -5.98
C SER A 45 15.96 -18.27 -6.05
N SER A 46 14.79 -18.54 -5.44
CA SER A 46 14.04 -19.79 -5.60
C SER A 46 12.88 -19.67 -6.59
N HIS A 47 12.80 -18.58 -7.36
CA HIS A 47 11.76 -18.28 -8.35
C HIS A 47 10.36 -18.06 -7.76
N GLU A 48 10.24 -17.84 -6.44
CA GLU A 48 8.99 -17.35 -5.86
C GLU A 48 8.75 -15.90 -6.33
N MET A 49 7.54 -15.56 -6.69
CA MET A 49 7.18 -14.26 -7.26
C MET A 49 6.20 -13.50 -6.38
N MET A 50 6.36 -12.17 -6.32
CA MET A 50 5.41 -11.25 -5.70
C MET A 50 5.13 -10.07 -6.63
N GLY A 51 3.86 -9.87 -6.98
CA GLY A 51 3.43 -8.88 -7.97
C GLY A 51 3.26 -9.48 -9.36
N VAL A 52 2.82 -8.65 -10.31
CA VAL A 52 2.59 -9.03 -11.72
C VAL A 52 2.86 -7.82 -12.62
N LEU A 53 3.48 -8.04 -13.76
CA LEU A 53 3.81 -6.99 -14.74
C LEU A 53 2.94 -7.04 -16.00
N SER A 54 2.60 -8.24 -16.48
CA SER A 54 1.91 -8.41 -17.76
C SER A 54 0.67 -9.34 -17.72
N GLY A 55 0.38 -9.92 -16.56
CA GLY A 55 -0.71 -10.90 -16.44
C GLY A 55 -0.33 -12.31 -16.93
N GLY A 56 0.97 -12.64 -16.97
CA GLY A 56 1.49 -13.97 -17.27
C GLY A 56 2.25 -14.11 -18.60
N CYS A 57 2.15 -13.11 -19.50
CA CYS A 57 2.71 -13.26 -20.86
C CYS A 57 4.24 -13.22 -20.92
N ILE A 58 4.91 -12.50 -20.00
CA ILE A 58 6.37 -12.27 -20.04
C ILE A 58 7.08 -12.67 -18.75
N GLU A 59 6.32 -13.00 -17.70
CA GLU A 59 6.85 -13.29 -16.37
C GLU A 59 7.88 -14.44 -16.42
N ASP A 60 7.56 -15.54 -17.09
CA ASP A 60 8.48 -16.69 -17.21
C ASP A 60 9.81 -16.31 -17.89
N ALA A 61 9.73 -15.51 -18.96
CA ALA A 61 10.94 -15.02 -19.64
C ALA A 61 11.77 -14.10 -18.74
N LEU A 62 11.12 -13.27 -17.95
CA LEU A 62 11.78 -12.37 -16.99
C LEU A 62 12.41 -13.13 -15.83
N VAL A 63 11.78 -14.20 -15.33
CA VAL A 63 12.35 -15.06 -14.27
C VAL A 63 13.68 -15.67 -14.72
N HIS A 64 13.79 -16.16 -15.95
CA HIS A 64 15.06 -16.64 -16.48
C HIS A 64 16.15 -15.57 -16.54
N CYS A 65 15.78 -14.30 -16.81
CA CYS A 65 16.72 -13.19 -16.75
C CYS A 65 17.20 -12.89 -15.32
N CYS A 66 16.41 -13.24 -14.28
CA CYS A 66 16.80 -13.00 -12.90
C CYS A 66 18.04 -13.79 -12.47
N ASP A 67 18.18 -15.05 -12.92
CA ASP A 67 19.36 -15.88 -12.60
C ASP A 67 20.64 -15.26 -13.17
N GLU A 68 20.57 -14.73 -14.38
CA GLU A 68 21.70 -14.03 -15.01
C GLU A 68 22.07 -12.76 -14.21
N VAL A 69 21.06 -11.98 -13.81
CA VAL A 69 21.24 -10.72 -13.06
C VAL A 69 21.86 -11.00 -11.68
N LEU A 70 21.37 -12.01 -10.97
CA LEU A 70 21.92 -12.44 -9.68
C LEU A 70 23.37 -12.92 -9.82
N LYS A 71 23.68 -13.69 -10.85
CA LYS A 71 25.04 -14.23 -11.10
C LYS A 71 26.03 -13.13 -11.46
N ASN A 72 25.62 -12.17 -12.30
CA ASN A 72 26.51 -11.13 -12.82
C ASN A 72 26.66 -9.96 -11.84
N GLY A 73 25.67 -9.73 -10.95
CA GLY A 73 25.68 -8.65 -9.98
C GLY A 73 25.37 -7.26 -10.57
N TYR A 74 24.84 -7.20 -11.79
CA TYR A 74 24.50 -5.95 -12.47
C TYR A 74 23.04 -5.91 -12.86
N GLY A 75 22.45 -4.70 -12.78
CA GLY A 75 21.12 -4.47 -13.31
C GLY A 75 21.07 -4.62 -14.83
N LYS A 76 19.92 -5.03 -15.34
CA LYS A 76 19.66 -5.29 -16.76
C LYS A 76 18.35 -4.65 -17.20
N LEU A 77 18.38 -3.90 -18.31
CA LEU A 77 17.17 -3.43 -18.96
C LEU A 77 16.71 -4.47 -19.98
N VAL A 78 15.47 -4.92 -19.87
CA VAL A 78 14.85 -5.87 -20.79
C VAL A 78 13.67 -5.19 -21.48
N THR A 79 13.61 -5.29 -22.80
CA THR A 79 12.51 -4.75 -23.61
C THR A 79 11.67 -5.88 -24.16
N HIS A 80 10.36 -5.82 -23.91
CA HIS A 80 9.37 -6.70 -24.54
C HIS A 80 8.48 -5.86 -25.42
N ASP A 81 8.56 -6.11 -26.74
CA ASP A 81 7.67 -5.51 -27.72
C ASP A 81 6.57 -6.52 -28.06
N LEU A 82 5.37 -6.21 -27.59
CA LEU A 82 4.15 -7.00 -27.80
C LEU A 82 3.27 -6.37 -28.87
N ARG A 83 3.78 -5.38 -29.61
CA ARG A 83 3.04 -4.76 -30.72
C ARG A 83 3.05 -5.70 -31.90
N LEU A 84 1.86 -5.89 -32.45
CA LEU A 84 1.69 -6.72 -33.63
C LEU A 84 2.07 -5.94 -34.89
N PRO A 85 2.66 -6.61 -35.90
CA PRO A 85 2.84 -5.98 -37.22
C PRO A 85 1.47 -5.54 -37.77
N ASP A 86 1.43 -4.36 -38.39
CA ASP A 86 0.20 -3.62 -38.80
C ASP A 86 -0.77 -4.41 -39.73
N ASP A 87 -0.37 -5.55 -40.28
CA ASP A 87 -1.09 -6.29 -41.34
C ASP A 87 -1.78 -7.58 -40.90
N SER A 88 -1.75 -7.99 -39.62
CA SER A 88 -2.32 -9.27 -39.23
C SER A 88 -3.71 -9.14 -38.56
N LYS A 89 -4.77 -9.40 -39.33
CA LYS A 89 -6.14 -9.62 -38.78
C LYS A 89 -6.24 -10.89 -37.93
N GLU A 90 -5.24 -11.76 -37.98
CA GLU A 90 -5.20 -13.07 -37.28
C GLU A 90 -4.87 -12.97 -35.80
N SER A 91 -4.33 -11.84 -35.34
CA SER A 91 -3.79 -11.70 -33.99
C SER A 91 -4.83 -11.56 -32.86
N TRP A 92 -6.07 -11.21 -33.16
CA TRP A 92 -7.15 -11.18 -32.17
C TRP A 92 -7.62 -12.58 -31.78
N GLU A 93 -7.38 -13.58 -32.65
CA GLU A 93 -7.74 -14.98 -32.41
C GLU A 93 -6.73 -15.72 -31.52
N GLU A 94 -5.49 -15.22 -31.41
CA GLU A 94 -4.42 -15.84 -30.57
C GLU A 94 -4.43 -15.35 -29.11
N GLY A 95 -5.33 -14.47 -28.71
CA GLY A 95 -5.58 -14.11 -27.32
C GLY A 95 -4.51 -13.22 -26.65
N VAL A 96 -3.57 -12.62 -27.40
CA VAL A 96 -2.61 -11.64 -26.86
C VAL A 96 -3.30 -10.27 -26.78
N GLY A 97 -3.93 -9.99 -25.65
CA GLY A 97 -4.70 -8.75 -25.43
C GLY A 97 -3.86 -7.47 -25.25
N CYS A 98 -2.55 -7.56 -25.36
CA CYS A 98 -1.63 -6.43 -25.17
C CYS A 98 -1.00 -6.03 -26.50
N ASN A 99 -1.19 -4.77 -26.94
CA ASN A 99 -0.55 -4.20 -28.12
C ASN A 99 0.34 -3.01 -27.69
N GLY A 100 1.40 -3.34 -26.94
CA GLY A 100 2.26 -2.32 -26.38
C GLY A 100 3.71 -2.79 -26.21
N LEU A 101 4.58 -1.85 -25.93
CA LEU A 101 5.97 -2.11 -25.57
C LEU A 101 6.15 -1.80 -24.09
N ILE A 102 6.88 -2.68 -23.37
CA ILE A 102 7.30 -2.43 -22.00
C ILE A 102 8.81 -2.60 -21.86
N LYS A 103 9.45 -1.67 -21.14
CA LYS A 103 10.83 -1.81 -20.70
C LYS A 103 10.86 -2.06 -19.20
N VAL A 104 11.54 -3.13 -18.82
CA VAL A 104 11.63 -3.59 -17.43
C VAL A 104 13.08 -3.52 -16.98
N TRP A 105 13.33 -2.82 -15.86
CA TRP A 105 14.61 -2.82 -15.18
C TRP A 105 14.65 -3.94 -14.16
N LEU A 106 15.63 -4.83 -14.28
CA LEU A 106 15.94 -5.91 -13.34
C LEU A 106 17.11 -5.48 -12.47
N GLU A 107 16.98 -5.56 -11.15
CA GLU A 107 18.02 -5.15 -10.20
C GLU A 107 18.19 -6.18 -9.09
N PRO A 108 19.43 -6.70 -8.86
CA PRO A 108 19.68 -7.71 -7.84
C PRO A 108 19.88 -7.08 -6.46
N PHE A 109 19.34 -7.74 -5.45
CA PHE A 109 19.51 -7.43 -4.03
C PHE A 109 19.88 -8.72 -3.28
N TYR A 110 20.98 -8.69 -2.54
CA TYR A 110 21.56 -9.88 -1.93
C TYR A 110 21.22 -9.98 -0.45
N TYR A 111 20.83 -11.16 0.01
CA TYR A 111 20.66 -11.47 1.42
C TYR A 111 21.92 -11.16 2.24
N SER A 112 23.10 -11.49 1.69
CA SER A 112 24.40 -11.36 2.37
C SER A 112 24.71 -9.94 2.87
N ASN A 113 24.10 -8.91 2.26
CA ASN A 113 24.23 -7.50 2.67
C ASN A 113 22.90 -6.89 3.13
N ASN A 114 21.95 -7.74 3.58
CA ASN A 114 20.61 -7.34 4.01
C ASN A 114 19.87 -6.52 2.93
N TYR A 115 19.99 -6.95 1.67
CA TYR A 115 19.41 -6.27 0.50
C TYR A 115 19.89 -4.84 0.28
N GLY A 116 20.98 -4.43 0.92
CA GLY A 116 21.61 -3.13 0.73
C GLY A 116 20.65 -1.96 0.92
N VAL A 117 20.62 -1.05 -0.05
CA VAL A 117 19.80 0.16 0.00
C VAL A 117 18.29 -0.13 0.00
N LEU A 118 17.84 -1.23 -0.63
CA LEU A 118 16.44 -1.64 -0.53
C LEU A 118 16.08 -2.02 0.92
N GLY A 119 16.92 -2.81 1.59
CA GLY A 119 16.71 -3.17 3.00
C GLY A 119 16.73 -1.95 3.92
N GLU A 120 17.60 -0.98 3.65
CA GLU A 120 17.62 0.30 4.36
C GLU A 120 16.31 1.09 4.15
N ALA A 121 15.84 1.23 2.91
CA ALA A 121 14.59 1.91 2.59
C ALA A 121 13.39 1.25 3.29
N LEU A 122 13.33 -0.08 3.30
CA LEU A 122 12.28 -0.84 4.00
C LEU A 122 12.37 -0.67 5.52
N SER A 123 13.57 -0.55 6.08
CA SER A 123 13.74 -0.23 7.51
C SER A 123 13.16 1.14 7.87
N TYR A 124 13.33 2.15 7.00
CA TYR A 124 12.69 3.45 7.17
C TYR A 124 11.17 3.35 7.04
N ALA A 125 10.67 2.62 6.03
CA ALA A 125 9.24 2.42 5.84
C ALA A 125 8.57 1.74 7.06
N LYS A 126 9.22 0.72 7.66
CA LYS A 126 8.76 0.08 8.93
C LYS A 126 8.68 1.09 10.09
N LYS A 127 9.51 2.13 10.10
CA LYS A 127 9.49 3.23 11.09
C LYS A 127 8.52 4.36 10.73
N GLY A 128 7.74 4.22 9.67
CA GLY A 128 6.81 5.25 9.21
C GLY A 128 7.49 6.41 8.47
N ILE A 129 8.72 6.23 8.01
CA ILE A 129 9.51 7.27 7.33
C ILE A 129 9.52 6.96 5.83
N PRO A 130 8.90 7.80 4.99
CA PRO A 130 8.95 7.64 3.54
C PRO A 130 10.35 8.00 3.02
N THR A 131 10.77 7.29 1.97
CA THR A 131 12.06 7.50 1.33
C THR A 131 11.93 7.47 -0.18
N THR A 132 12.98 7.89 -0.90
CA THR A 132 13.09 7.74 -2.35
C THR A 132 14.34 6.96 -2.69
N LEU A 133 14.18 5.88 -3.42
CA LEU A 133 15.25 5.05 -3.96
C LEU A 133 15.63 5.57 -5.35
N HIS A 134 16.89 6.00 -5.52
CA HIS A 134 17.43 6.44 -6.79
C HIS A 134 18.35 5.36 -7.36
N ARG A 135 18.11 4.97 -8.61
CA ARG A 135 18.84 3.90 -9.29
C ARG A 135 19.32 4.35 -10.65
N SER A 136 20.57 4.05 -11.01
CA SER A 136 21.05 4.29 -12.36
C SER A 136 20.71 3.11 -13.26
N LEU A 137 20.04 3.37 -14.38
CA LEU A 137 19.68 2.37 -15.38
C LEU A 137 20.76 2.20 -16.46
N LYS A 138 21.96 2.74 -16.25
CA LYS A 138 23.11 2.46 -17.14
C LYS A 138 23.56 1.02 -16.94
N GLY A 139 23.23 0.15 -17.87
CA GLY A 139 23.64 -1.26 -17.85
C GLY A 139 25.16 -1.41 -17.76
N GLY A 140 25.61 -2.48 -17.09
CA GLY A 140 27.04 -2.85 -17.02
C GLY A 140 27.91 -2.04 -16.07
N SER A 141 27.36 -1.09 -15.31
CA SER A 141 28.07 -0.37 -14.25
C SER A 141 27.56 -0.78 -12.87
N LYS A 142 28.47 -0.99 -11.91
CA LYS A 142 28.16 -1.11 -10.48
C LYS A 142 27.70 0.25 -9.92
N SER A 143 26.63 0.81 -10.45
CA SER A 143 26.02 1.97 -9.83
C SER A 143 25.22 1.49 -8.62
N SER A 144 25.74 1.73 -7.45
CA SER A 144 25.00 1.45 -6.23
C SER A 144 23.79 2.39 -6.15
N PRO A 145 22.58 1.86 -5.93
CA PRO A 145 21.43 2.69 -5.69
C PRO A 145 21.69 3.57 -4.45
N THR A 146 21.10 4.77 -4.42
CA THR A 146 21.22 5.70 -3.31
C THR A 146 19.83 5.99 -2.73
N LEU A 147 19.79 6.35 -1.44
CA LEU A 147 18.57 6.62 -0.70
C LEU A 147 18.51 8.09 -0.32
N SER A 148 17.33 8.68 -0.48
CA SER A 148 17.02 10.03 0.00
C SER A 148 15.81 10.00 0.93
N THR A 149 15.89 10.70 2.07
CA THR A 149 14.77 10.95 2.97
C THR A 149 13.93 12.16 2.51
N LYS A 150 14.34 12.86 1.46
CA LYS A 150 13.47 13.84 0.79
C LYS A 150 12.44 13.07 -0.02
N THR A 151 11.21 13.07 0.45
CA THR A 151 10.09 12.42 -0.24
C THR A 151 9.79 13.19 -1.52
N LEU A 152 9.96 12.53 -2.65
CA LEU A 152 9.26 12.94 -3.86
C LEU A 152 7.79 12.54 -3.63
N HIS A 153 6.90 13.51 -3.54
CA HIS A 153 5.45 13.26 -3.54
C HIS A 153 4.94 12.75 -4.89
N VAL A 154 5.82 12.22 -5.71
CA VAL A 154 5.60 11.93 -7.12
C VAL A 154 5.76 10.44 -7.34
N LYS A 155 4.93 9.93 -8.24
CA LYS A 155 5.13 8.66 -8.91
C LYS A 155 6.59 8.54 -9.36
N MET A 156 7.04 7.29 -9.52
CA MET A 156 8.36 7.01 -10.09
C MET A 156 8.67 7.92 -11.29
N VAL A 157 9.83 8.55 -11.26
CA VAL A 157 10.33 9.39 -12.36
C VAL A 157 11.55 8.73 -12.97
N TYR A 158 11.53 8.53 -14.27
CA TYR A 158 12.68 8.16 -15.06
C TYR A 158 13.18 9.39 -15.83
N ASP A 159 14.41 9.78 -15.56
CA ASP A 159 15.08 10.87 -16.29
C ASP A 159 15.99 10.27 -17.38
N GLU A 160 15.57 10.39 -18.62
CA GLU A 160 16.31 9.86 -19.78
C GLU A 160 17.68 10.52 -19.97
N ALA A 161 17.83 11.79 -19.58
CA ALA A 161 19.10 12.50 -19.75
C ALA A 161 20.18 11.98 -18.79
N THR A 162 19.78 11.61 -17.55
CA THR A 162 20.69 11.11 -16.52
C THR A 162 20.64 9.59 -16.37
N TYR A 163 19.64 8.91 -16.94
CA TYR A 163 19.33 7.49 -16.75
C TYR A 163 19.07 7.15 -15.29
N ILE A 164 18.50 8.06 -14.52
CA ILE A 164 18.18 7.85 -13.11
C ILE A 164 16.70 7.54 -12.96
N LEU A 165 16.41 6.43 -12.30
CA LEU A 165 15.08 6.04 -11.84
C LEU A 165 14.95 6.44 -10.37
N SER A 166 14.02 7.33 -10.08
CA SER A 166 13.66 7.74 -8.72
C SER A 166 12.31 7.14 -8.34
N GLN A 167 12.31 6.24 -7.36
CA GLN A 167 11.12 5.52 -6.91
C GLN A 167 10.82 5.83 -5.45
N PRO A 168 9.66 6.42 -5.13
CA PRO A 168 9.24 6.61 -3.76
C PRO A 168 8.91 5.26 -3.11
N ILE A 169 9.33 5.10 -1.86
CA ILE A 169 8.98 3.97 -0.99
C ILE A 169 8.24 4.55 0.22
N HIS A 170 6.96 4.26 0.28
CA HIS A 170 6.09 4.74 1.35
C HIS A 170 5.95 3.69 2.45
N PRO A 171 5.71 4.11 3.69
CA PRO A 171 5.24 3.23 4.76
C PRO A 171 3.96 2.51 4.35
N THR A 172 3.75 1.34 4.93
CA THR A 172 2.45 0.65 4.78
C THR A 172 1.34 1.51 5.37
N PHE A 173 0.25 1.67 4.63
CA PHE A 173 -0.93 2.43 5.08
C PHE A 173 -1.54 1.79 6.32
N LYS A 174 -1.61 2.53 7.43
CA LYS A 174 -2.08 2.04 8.73
C LYS A 174 -3.47 2.55 9.03
N VAL A 175 -4.36 1.61 9.37
CA VAL A 175 -5.75 1.93 9.74
C VAL A 175 -6.01 1.51 11.18
N LEU A 176 -6.48 2.47 11.99
CA LEU A 176 -7.00 2.24 13.31
C LEU A 176 -8.49 1.94 13.24
N VAL A 177 -8.92 0.84 13.86
CA VAL A 177 -10.33 0.43 13.92
C VAL A 177 -10.74 0.35 15.38
N LEU A 178 -11.70 1.17 15.77
CA LEU A 178 -12.17 1.28 17.14
C LEU A 178 -13.53 0.61 17.28
N GLY A 179 -13.53 -0.58 17.85
CA GLY A 179 -14.69 -1.44 18.01
C GLY A 179 -14.51 -2.82 17.42
N VAL A 180 -15.51 -3.67 17.60
CA VAL A 180 -15.55 -5.08 17.17
C VAL A 180 -16.95 -5.44 16.66
N GLY A 181 -17.04 -6.45 15.81
CA GLY A 181 -18.29 -6.97 15.27
C GLY A 181 -18.16 -7.40 13.81
N LEU A 182 -19.28 -7.83 13.20
CA LEU A 182 -19.27 -8.40 11.86
C LEU A 182 -18.80 -7.39 10.78
N ALA A 183 -19.18 -6.12 10.92
CA ALA A 183 -18.74 -5.08 9.98
C ALA A 183 -17.24 -4.77 10.15
N VAL A 184 -16.71 -4.84 11.37
CA VAL A 184 -15.27 -4.70 11.63
C VAL A 184 -14.50 -5.87 11.03
N GLN A 185 -14.98 -7.11 11.19
CA GLN A 185 -14.34 -8.27 10.56
C GLN A 185 -14.30 -8.13 9.04
N ALA A 186 -15.42 -7.78 8.40
CA ALA A 186 -15.48 -7.59 6.96
C ALA A 186 -14.55 -6.44 6.49
N PHE A 187 -14.43 -5.37 7.29
CA PHE A 187 -13.52 -4.27 7.01
C PHE A 187 -12.04 -4.72 7.09
N VAL A 188 -11.68 -5.48 8.13
CA VAL A 188 -10.32 -6.03 8.31
C VAL A 188 -9.95 -6.93 7.13
N ASP A 189 -10.85 -7.83 6.71
CA ASP A 189 -10.61 -8.72 5.58
C ASP A 189 -10.36 -7.93 4.29
N MET A 190 -11.16 -6.90 4.02
CA MET A 190 -11.00 -6.04 2.84
C MET A 190 -9.74 -5.16 2.91
N ALA A 191 -9.42 -4.60 4.08
CA ALA A 191 -8.19 -3.86 4.32
C ALA A 191 -6.94 -4.73 4.05
N ASN A 192 -7.01 -6.02 4.41
CA ASN A 192 -5.95 -6.99 4.08
C ASN A 192 -5.76 -7.17 2.57
N ILE A 193 -6.87 -7.27 1.80
CA ILE A 193 -6.83 -7.37 0.33
C ILE A 193 -6.18 -6.11 -0.27
N LEU A 194 -6.47 -4.93 0.31
CA LEU A 194 -5.89 -3.65 -0.10
C LEU A 194 -4.43 -3.47 0.37
N GLY A 195 -3.91 -4.39 1.17
CA GLY A 195 -2.55 -4.36 1.71
C GLY A 195 -2.33 -3.36 2.83
N TRP A 196 -3.40 -2.92 3.51
CA TRP A 196 -3.33 -2.03 4.66
C TRP A 196 -2.96 -2.80 5.92
N GLN A 197 -2.29 -2.12 6.84
CA GLN A 197 -2.02 -2.64 8.17
C GLN A 197 -3.13 -2.21 9.13
N THR A 198 -3.76 -3.18 9.79
CA THR A 198 -4.93 -2.95 10.65
C THR A 198 -4.59 -3.09 12.13
N TYR A 199 -5.00 -2.09 12.90
CA TYR A 199 -4.97 -2.09 14.36
C TYR A 199 -6.40 -2.06 14.87
N VAL A 200 -6.89 -3.17 15.42
CA VAL A 200 -8.24 -3.26 15.98
C VAL A 200 -8.16 -3.11 17.48
N CYS A 201 -8.91 -2.14 18.02
CA CYS A 201 -8.92 -1.82 19.46
C CYS A 201 -10.32 -1.91 20.02
N ASP A 202 -10.46 -2.55 21.17
CA ASP A 202 -11.71 -2.61 21.93
C ASP A 202 -11.40 -2.83 23.42
N THR A 203 -12.37 -2.52 24.27
CA THR A 203 -12.30 -2.78 25.72
C THR A 203 -12.80 -4.19 26.10
N ARG A 204 -13.41 -4.91 25.18
CA ARG A 204 -14.02 -6.23 25.37
C ARG A 204 -13.11 -7.33 24.82
N HIS A 205 -12.42 -8.04 25.71
CA HIS A 205 -11.41 -9.04 25.36
C HIS A 205 -11.94 -10.17 24.45
N GLU A 206 -13.08 -10.77 24.79
CA GLU A 206 -13.63 -11.91 24.03
C GLU A 206 -14.00 -11.52 22.61
N ASN A 207 -14.62 -10.35 22.43
CA ASN A 207 -15.02 -9.86 21.13
C ASN A 207 -13.81 -9.47 20.25
N LEU A 208 -12.76 -8.94 20.89
CA LEU A 208 -11.53 -8.58 20.20
C LEU A 208 -10.80 -9.82 19.66
N ASN A 209 -10.78 -10.90 20.44
CA ASN A 209 -10.17 -12.17 20.02
C ASN A 209 -10.93 -12.85 18.88
N ALA A 210 -12.23 -12.56 18.72
CA ALA A 210 -13.03 -13.06 17.60
C ALA A 210 -12.69 -12.39 16.25
N ILE A 211 -12.01 -11.24 16.25
CA ILE A 211 -11.56 -10.59 15.01
C ILE A 211 -10.31 -11.33 14.51
N VAL A 212 -10.45 -12.01 13.39
CA VAL A 212 -9.33 -12.70 12.73
C VAL A 212 -8.66 -11.81 11.69
N HIS A 213 -7.45 -12.15 11.29
CA HIS A 213 -6.64 -11.48 10.27
C HIS A 213 -6.27 -10.01 10.56
N ALA A 214 -6.59 -9.46 11.74
CA ALA A 214 -6.06 -8.16 12.14
C ALA A 214 -4.55 -8.25 12.39
N ASP A 215 -3.78 -7.29 11.89
CA ASP A 215 -2.32 -7.27 12.10
C ASP A 215 -1.98 -7.02 13.58
N GLN A 216 -2.76 -6.16 14.24
CA GLN A 216 -2.66 -5.92 15.67
C GLN A 216 -4.05 -5.91 16.31
N ARG A 217 -4.15 -6.54 17.46
CA ARG A 217 -5.34 -6.51 18.33
C ARG A 217 -4.92 -5.92 19.66
N VAL A 218 -5.48 -4.77 20.01
CA VAL A 218 -5.10 -4.01 21.21
C VAL A 218 -6.26 -3.96 22.17
N LEU A 219 -6.12 -4.66 23.31
CA LEU A 219 -7.08 -4.57 24.40
C LEU A 219 -6.84 -3.26 25.16
N LEU A 220 -7.86 -2.41 25.18
CA LEU A 220 -7.86 -1.19 25.96
C LEU A 220 -8.46 -1.48 27.36
N GLY A 221 -7.82 -1.04 28.43
CA GLY A 221 -8.39 -1.08 29.79
C GLY A 221 -9.56 -0.10 29.93
N SER A 222 -9.49 1.02 29.19
CA SER A 222 -10.51 2.04 29.07
C SER A 222 -10.48 2.63 27.65
N PHE A 223 -11.60 3.16 27.15
CA PHE A 223 -11.62 3.86 25.88
C PHE A 223 -10.65 5.08 25.81
N ARG A 224 -10.25 5.61 26.96
CA ARG A 224 -9.26 6.70 27.06
C ARG A 224 -7.83 6.26 26.80
N ASP A 225 -7.54 4.97 26.87
CA ASP A 225 -6.18 4.46 26.62
C ASP A 225 -5.77 4.59 25.15
N ILE A 226 -6.72 4.97 24.29
CA ILE A 226 -6.45 5.32 22.90
C ILE A 226 -5.42 6.45 22.78
N ASP A 227 -5.40 7.40 23.69
CA ASP A 227 -4.46 8.52 23.68
C ASP A 227 -3.00 8.02 23.74
N THR A 228 -2.75 6.98 24.53
CA THR A 228 -1.44 6.36 24.62
C THR A 228 -1.03 5.66 23.31
N LEU A 229 -1.99 5.06 22.61
CA LEU A 229 -1.73 4.36 21.36
C LEU A 229 -1.43 5.34 20.24
N ILE A 230 -2.24 6.40 20.07
CA ILE A 230 -2.05 7.42 19.01
C ILE A 230 -0.80 8.27 19.21
N GLN A 231 -0.29 8.38 20.43
CA GLN A 231 1.00 9.01 20.70
C GLN A 231 2.21 8.12 20.32
N LYS A 232 2.05 6.79 20.36
CA LYS A 232 3.10 5.81 20.05
C LYS A 232 3.14 5.41 18.59
N GLU A 233 1.97 5.34 17.95
CA GLU A 233 1.78 4.86 16.59
C GLU A 233 1.12 5.93 15.74
N ARG A 234 1.64 6.11 14.54
CA ARG A 234 1.01 6.97 13.54
C ARG A 234 0.01 6.16 12.73
N PHE A 235 -1.18 6.72 12.53
CA PHE A 235 -2.23 6.15 11.68
C PHE A 235 -2.56 7.10 10.53
N ASP A 236 -2.87 6.53 9.36
CA ASP A 236 -3.28 7.29 8.18
C ASP A 236 -4.79 7.48 8.15
N ALA A 237 -5.54 6.49 8.64
CA ALA A 237 -6.99 6.52 8.72
C ALA A 237 -7.50 5.91 10.04
N CYS A 238 -8.68 6.33 10.47
CA CYS A 238 -9.39 5.73 11.59
C CYS A 238 -10.86 5.48 11.25
N ALA A 239 -11.37 4.29 11.61
CA ALA A 239 -12.77 3.91 11.54
C ALA A 239 -13.32 3.69 12.96
N ILE A 240 -14.20 4.59 13.42
CA ILE A 240 -14.88 4.50 14.72
C ILE A 240 -16.14 3.66 14.53
N MET A 241 -16.14 2.44 15.10
CA MET A 241 -17.16 1.41 14.89
C MET A 241 -17.57 0.73 16.21
N SER A 242 -17.39 1.40 17.38
CA SER A 242 -17.66 0.81 18.69
C SER A 242 -19.14 0.72 19.02
N HIS A 243 -19.97 1.55 18.40
CA HIS A 243 -21.40 1.71 18.65
C HIS A 243 -21.76 2.16 20.07
N GLU A 244 -20.79 2.57 20.88
CA GLU A 244 -21.00 3.09 22.22
C GLU A 244 -20.89 4.61 22.21
N PHE A 245 -21.92 5.30 22.73
CA PHE A 245 -22.03 6.76 22.61
C PHE A 245 -20.87 7.52 23.28
N LYS A 246 -20.47 7.07 24.48
CA LYS A 246 -19.42 7.76 25.25
C LYS A 246 -18.04 7.59 24.63
N SER A 247 -17.70 6.36 24.25
CA SER A 247 -16.43 6.05 23.61
C SER A 247 -16.35 6.67 22.21
N ASP A 248 -17.39 6.57 21.37
CA ASP A 248 -17.41 7.19 20.05
C ASP A 248 -17.22 8.71 20.14
N SER A 249 -17.92 9.38 21.09
CA SER A 249 -17.75 10.82 21.32
C SER A 249 -16.31 11.18 21.71
N TYR A 250 -15.71 10.40 22.60
CA TYR A 250 -14.33 10.59 23.02
C TYR A 250 -13.35 10.38 21.86
N TYR A 251 -13.53 9.29 21.08
CA TYR A 251 -12.69 8.98 19.94
C TYR A 251 -12.71 10.06 18.88
N VAL A 252 -13.89 10.59 18.55
CA VAL A 252 -13.99 11.72 17.61
C VAL A 252 -13.18 12.92 18.12
N GLN A 253 -13.33 13.29 19.39
CA GLN A 253 -12.59 14.41 19.97
C GLN A 253 -11.07 14.16 19.96
N ALA A 254 -10.61 13.00 20.37
CA ALA A 254 -9.19 12.67 20.43
C ALA A 254 -8.55 12.65 19.04
N LEU A 255 -9.18 11.97 18.07
CA LEU A 255 -8.62 11.75 16.74
C LEU A 255 -8.64 13.01 15.86
N MET A 256 -9.61 13.89 16.03
CA MET A 256 -9.63 15.17 15.29
C MET A 256 -8.50 16.12 15.71
N ASN A 257 -7.89 15.91 16.86
CA ASN A 257 -6.70 16.66 17.31
C ASN A 257 -5.38 16.09 16.76
N GLU A 258 -5.41 14.92 16.14
CA GLU A 258 -4.24 14.24 15.61
C GLU A 258 -4.08 14.49 14.10
N ALA A 259 -2.87 14.22 13.59
CA ALA A 259 -2.54 14.33 12.16
C ALA A 259 -2.95 13.04 11.40
N ILE A 260 -4.25 12.69 11.48
CA ILE A 260 -4.86 11.56 10.77
C ILE A 260 -5.63 12.11 9.57
N ASP A 261 -5.45 11.50 8.41
CA ASP A 261 -5.99 12.02 7.15
C ASP A 261 -7.46 11.70 6.91
N TYR A 262 -7.97 10.69 7.62
CA TYR A 262 -9.35 10.24 7.53
C TYR A 262 -9.82 9.76 8.89
N VAL A 263 -10.92 10.35 9.39
CA VAL A 263 -11.60 9.92 10.61
C VAL A 263 -13.07 9.67 10.28
N GLY A 264 -13.47 8.40 10.26
CA GLY A 264 -14.82 8.00 9.92
C GLY A 264 -15.61 7.50 11.14
N LEU A 265 -16.88 7.90 11.25
CA LEU A 265 -17.79 7.46 12.32
C LEU A 265 -18.91 6.61 11.74
N LEU A 266 -19.01 5.36 12.16
CA LEU A 266 -20.09 4.45 11.79
C LEU A 266 -21.35 4.73 12.64
N GLY A 267 -22.46 4.99 11.96
CA GLY A 267 -23.74 5.20 12.62
C GLY A 267 -24.74 5.92 11.72
N SER A 268 -25.99 6.03 12.19
CA SER A 268 -27.00 6.82 11.49
C SER A 268 -26.70 8.31 11.56
N LYS A 269 -27.26 9.10 10.64
CA LYS A 269 -27.21 10.57 10.67
C LYS A 269 -27.71 11.14 11.99
N GLU A 270 -28.77 10.55 12.54
CA GLU A 270 -29.33 10.97 13.83
C GLU A 270 -28.34 10.74 14.98
N ARG A 271 -27.67 9.57 15.02
CA ARG A 271 -26.63 9.26 16.01
C ARG A 271 -25.45 10.22 15.89
N THR A 272 -24.97 10.45 14.68
CA THR A 272 -23.90 11.42 14.41
C THR A 272 -24.29 12.80 14.95
N HIS A 273 -25.49 13.27 14.64
CA HIS A 273 -25.98 14.59 15.12
C HIS A 273 -25.96 14.66 16.65
N LYS A 274 -26.43 13.61 17.37
CA LYS A 274 -26.40 13.57 18.84
C LYS A 274 -24.99 13.63 19.42
N ILE A 275 -24.03 12.92 18.79
CA ILE A 275 -22.62 12.94 19.19
C ILE A 275 -22.03 14.34 19.00
N LEU A 276 -22.25 14.97 17.85
CA LEU A 276 -21.73 16.30 17.56
C LEU A 276 -22.36 17.36 18.47
N GLN A 277 -23.64 17.25 18.75
CA GLN A 277 -24.33 18.14 19.72
C GLN A 277 -23.76 17.99 21.15
N PHE A 278 -23.42 16.76 21.56
CA PHE A 278 -22.80 16.50 22.86
C PHE A 278 -21.37 17.05 22.94
N LEU A 279 -20.64 16.99 21.84
CA LEU A 279 -19.26 17.51 21.78
C LEU A 279 -19.25 19.06 21.75
N GLY A 280 -20.21 19.70 21.06
CA GLY A 280 -20.26 21.15 20.94
C GLY A 280 -18.92 21.76 20.51
N ASP A 281 -18.47 22.79 21.22
CA ASP A 281 -17.21 23.50 20.91
C ASP A 281 -15.94 22.75 21.34
N LYS A 282 -16.07 21.51 21.86
CA LYS A 282 -14.91 20.70 22.28
C LYS A 282 -14.13 20.08 21.14
N VAL A 283 -14.68 20.11 19.93
CA VAL A 283 -14.05 19.56 18.73
C VAL A 283 -14.26 20.51 17.56
N THR A 284 -13.19 20.74 16.80
CA THR A 284 -13.29 21.40 15.49
C THR A 284 -13.25 20.33 14.42
N LEU A 285 -14.34 20.22 13.66
CA LEU A 285 -14.43 19.29 12.54
C LEU A 285 -13.93 19.97 11.27
N ASP A 286 -13.27 19.20 10.44
CA ASP A 286 -12.79 19.62 9.13
C ASP A 286 -13.07 18.53 8.06
N GLU A 287 -12.51 18.68 6.88
CA GLU A 287 -12.71 17.77 5.74
C GLU A 287 -12.27 16.31 5.97
N ARG A 288 -11.52 16.04 7.03
CA ARG A 288 -11.07 14.69 7.42
C ARG A 288 -12.14 13.87 8.11
N PHE A 289 -13.22 14.53 8.62
CA PHE A 289 -14.30 13.85 9.33
C PHE A 289 -15.39 13.39 8.38
N HIS A 290 -15.66 12.09 8.38
CA HIS A 290 -16.63 11.40 7.52
C HIS A 290 -17.71 10.74 8.38
N ALA A 291 -18.94 11.26 8.32
CA ALA A 291 -20.06 10.70 9.10
C ALA A 291 -21.41 10.96 8.40
N PRO A 292 -22.17 9.93 8.11
CA PRO A 292 -21.84 8.50 8.24
C PRO A 292 -20.62 8.09 7.41
N ILE A 293 -19.80 7.20 7.97
CA ILE A 293 -18.61 6.63 7.29
C ILE A 293 -18.99 5.86 6.02
N GLY A 294 -18.21 6.03 4.97
CA GLY A 294 -18.31 5.26 3.73
C GLY A 294 -19.14 5.95 2.64
N LEU A 295 -18.83 5.62 1.39
CA LEU A 295 -19.54 6.13 0.22
C LEU A 295 -21.00 5.67 0.21
N SER A 296 -21.91 6.52 -0.27
CA SER A 296 -23.35 6.22 -0.38
C SER A 296 -23.62 5.29 -1.57
N ILE A 297 -23.37 3.99 -1.39
CA ILE A 297 -23.58 2.95 -2.40
C ILE A 297 -24.79 2.06 -2.12
N GLY A 298 -25.64 2.41 -1.15
CA GLY A 298 -26.78 1.59 -0.73
C GLY A 298 -26.37 0.36 0.10
N ALA A 299 -25.24 0.42 0.81
CA ALA A 299 -24.72 -0.66 1.62
C ALA A 299 -25.67 -1.10 2.73
N GLN A 300 -25.92 -2.41 2.87
CA GLN A 300 -26.81 -2.98 3.89
C GLN A 300 -26.18 -4.17 4.64
N THR A 301 -25.22 -4.87 4.02
CA THR A 301 -24.54 -6.00 4.64
C THR A 301 -23.20 -5.58 5.24
N PRO A 302 -22.63 -6.32 6.21
CA PRO A 302 -21.30 -6.05 6.73
C PRO A 302 -20.24 -5.90 5.63
N GLN A 303 -20.30 -6.73 4.58
CA GLN A 303 -19.37 -6.73 3.46
C GLN A 303 -19.54 -5.46 2.59
N SER A 304 -20.78 -5.08 2.27
CA SER A 304 -21.03 -3.87 1.47
C SER A 304 -20.72 -2.59 2.26
N ILE A 305 -20.90 -2.58 3.58
CA ILE A 305 -20.47 -1.49 4.46
C ILE A 305 -18.94 -1.38 4.45
N ALA A 306 -18.24 -2.50 4.60
CA ALA A 306 -16.78 -2.53 4.51
C ALA A 306 -16.27 -2.01 3.15
N LEU A 307 -16.90 -2.43 2.05
CA LEU A 307 -16.59 -1.93 0.71
C LEU A 307 -16.76 -0.40 0.61
N ALA A 308 -17.88 0.12 1.11
CA ALA A 308 -18.16 1.56 1.10
C ALA A 308 -17.10 2.36 1.88
N ILE A 309 -16.69 1.85 3.04
CA ILE A 309 -15.67 2.48 3.89
C ILE A 309 -14.29 2.44 3.20
N CYS A 310 -13.88 1.28 2.73
CA CYS A 310 -12.58 1.14 2.03
C CYS A 310 -12.51 2.00 0.77
N ALA A 311 -13.59 2.07 -0.01
CA ALA A 311 -13.65 2.91 -1.19
C ALA A 311 -13.56 4.41 -0.87
N GLU A 312 -14.15 4.87 0.24
CA GLU A 312 -14.05 6.25 0.68
C GLU A 312 -12.62 6.58 1.14
N ILE A 313 -12.01 5.71 1.95
CA ILE A 313 -10.61 5.86 2.38
C ILE A 313 -9.67 5.91 1.17
N GLU A 314 -9.81 5.00 0.21
CA GLU A 314 -9.02 5.03 -1.04
C GLU A 314 -9.24 6.31 -1.84
N ALA A 315 -10.47 6.83 -1.89
CA ALA A 315 -10.75 8.10 -2.57
C ALA A 315 -10.05 9.29 -1.89
N VAL A 316 -9.98 9.32 -0.55
CA VAL A 316 -9.26 10.35 0.21
C VAL A 316 -7.76 10.24 -0.01
N LYS A 317 -7.19 9.03 0.11
CA LYS A 317 -5.79 8.73 -0.15
C LYS A 317 -5.37 9.21 -1.55
N ASN A 318 -6.13 8.85 -2.59
CA ASN A 318 -5.82 9.21 -3.98
C ASN A 318 -6.03 10.71 -4.30
N LYS A 319 -6.92 11.41 -3.59
CA LYS A 319 -7.07 12.88 -3.75
C LYS A 319 -5.86 13.63 -3.23
N LYS A 320 -5.21 13.15 -2.17
CA LYS A 320 -3.94 13.70 -1.68
C LYS A 320 -2.83 13.57 -2.72
N GLU A 321 -2.72 12.44 -3.38
CA GLU A 321 -1.75 12.24 -4.45
C GLU A 321 -1.96 13.24 -5.60
N LYS A 322 -3.22 13.58 -5.94
CA LYS A 322 -3.52 14.56 -7.00
C LYS A 322 -3.25 16.00 -6.60
N LYS A 323 -3.49 16.39 -5.34
CA LYS A 323 -3.20 17.75 -4.85
C LYS A 323 -1.69 18.05 -4.77
N SER A 324 -0.85 17.04 -4.66
CA SER A 324 0.61 17.21 -4.64
C SER A 324 1.23 17.43 -6.02
N HIS A 325 0.43 17.41 -7.09
CA HIS A 325 0.86 17.61 -8.49
C HIS A 325 0.38 18.95 -9.09
N ALA A 326 -0.27 19.80 -8.30
CA ALA A 326 -0.62 21.19 -8.65
C ALA A 326 0.35 22.14 -7.94
#